data_62b48a6f21a38837eb39f62b40bb97e7
#
_entry.id   62b48a6f21a38837eb39f62b40bb97e7
#
_cell.length_a   1.000
_cell.length_b   1.000
_cell.length_c   1.000
_cell.angle_alpha   90.00
_cell.angle_beta   90.00
_cell.angle_gamma   90.00
#
_symmetry.space_group_name_H-M   'P 1'
#
loop_
_entity.id
_entity.type
_entity.pdbx_description
1 polymer ?
#
loop_
_entity_poly.entity_id
_entity_poly.type
_entity_poly.pdbx_seq_one_letter_code
_entity_poly.pdbx_strand_id
1 'polypeptide(L)'
;MPIEYTIDIPRRSILTTASGEVTTPEVMKHQNRLMRDPFFDPTFSQLVDFSSVTRVAIPSEDLRLLATRNFFGPQAKRCLVGPTSEMFGMARMFQIFREVNGARTN
;
A
#
# COMPACT_ATOMS: atom_id res chain seq x y z
N MET A 1 -16.28 -3.17 0.58
CA MET A 1 -14.88 -3.36 1.02
C MET A 1 -14.24 -2.02 1.19
N PRO A 2 -13.56 -1.74 2.31
CA PRO A 2 -12.94 -0.45 2.53
C PRO A 2 -11.71 -0.19 1.67
N ILE A 3 -11.12 -1.24 1.10
CA ILE A 3 -9.97 -1.08 0.20
C ILE A 3 -10.29 -1.72 -1.14
N GLU A 4 -10.16 -0.93 -2.20
CA GLU A 4 -10.39 -1.38 -3.58
C GLU A 4 -9.24 -0.93 -4.46
N TYR A 5 -9.06 -1.58 -5.59
CA TYR A 5 -8.01 -1.19 -6.53
C TYR A 5 -8.48 -1.36 -7.98
N THR A 6 -7.85 -0.61 -8.86
CA THR A 6 -8.01 -0.71 -10.31
C THR A 6 -6.63 -0.74 -10.95
N ILE A 7 -6.41 -1.65 -11.88
CA ILE A 7 -5.16 -1.75 -12.64
C ILE A 7 -5.36 -1.15 -14.02
N ASP A 8 -4.55 -0.14 -14.34
CA ASP A 8 -4.52 0.51 -15.65
C ASP A 8 -3.28 0.02 -16.40
N ILE A 9 -3.47 -0.98 -17.27
CA ILE A 9 -2.36 -1.62 -17.97
C ILE A 9 -1.65 -0.66 -18.92
N PRO A 10 -2.35 0.12 -19.77
CA PRO A 10 -1.67 1.06 -20.67
C PRO A 10 -0.79 2.07 -19.94
N ARG A 11 -1.21 2.53 -18.76
CA ARG A 11 -0.45 3.50 -17.97
C ARG A 11 0.51 2.84 -16.99
N ARG A 12 0.52 1.51 -16.90
CA ARG A 12 1.35 0.74 -15.99
C ARG A 12 1.19 1.23 -14.55
N SER A 13 -0.04 1.41 -14.13
CA SER A 13 -0.34 1.98 -12.83
C SER A 13 -1.50 1.28 -12.14
N ILE A 14 -1.48 1.35 -10.81
CA ILE A 14 -2.50 0.78 -9.95
C ILE A 14 -3.04 1.91 -9.08
N LEU A 15 -4.35 2.09 -9.07
CA LEU A 15 -5.01 3.01 -8.15
C LEU A 15 -5.67 2.19 -7.05
N THR A 16 -5.23 2.40 -5.82
CA THR A 16 -5.83 1.80 -4.63
C THR A 16 -6.54 2.88 -3.84
N THR A 17 -7.82 2.67 -3.55
CA THR A 17 -8.60 3.61 -2.74
C THR A 17 -9.07 2.92 -1.47
N ALA A 18 -8.98 3.63 -0.37
CA ALA A 18 -9.44 3.15 0.93
C ALA A 18 -10.43 4.14 1.54
N SER A 19 -11.35 3.64 2.35
CA SER A 19 -12.35 4.46 3.02
C SER A 19 -12.71 3.88 4.37
N GLY A 20 -13.21 4.73 5.28
CA GLY A 20 -13.61 4.31 6.62
C GLY A 20 -12.45 3.88 7.49
N GLU A 21 -12.64 2.86 8.30
CA GLU A 21 -11.59 2.31 9.15
C GLU A 21 -10.78 1.27 8.39
N VAL A 22 -9.47 1.41 8.40
CA VAL A 22 -8.54 0.47 7.76
C VAL A 22 -7.83 -0.32 8.84
N THR A 23 -7.92 -1.65 8.74
CA THR A 23 -7.33 -2.58 9.71
C THR A 23 -6.28 -3.45 9.04
N THR A 24 -5.46 -4.13 9.85
CA THR A 24 -4.46 -5.07 9.34
C THR A 24 -5.06 -6.16 8.45
N PRO A 25 -6.13 -6.86 8.86
CA PRO A 25 -6.71 -7.91 8.00
C PRO A 25 -7.15 -7.39 6.64
N GLU A 26 -7.67 -6.18 6.59
CA GLU A 26 -8.13 -5.60 5.33
C GLU A 26 -6.98 -5.29 4.40
N VAL A 27 -5.87 -4.77 4.92
CA VAL A 27 -4.67 -4.51 4.12
C VAL A 27 -4.08 -5.83 3.62
N MET A 28 -4.00 -6.84 4.46
CA MET A 28 -3.51 -8.16 4.06
C MET A 28 -4.36 -8.76 2.96
N LYS A 29 -5.67 -8.65 3.09
CA LYS A 29 -6.61 -9.15 2.09
C LYS A 29 -6.42 -8.44 0.75
N HIS A 30 -6.26 -7.12 0.79
CA HIS A 30 -5.97 -6.33 -0.41
C HIS A 30 -4.66 -6.76 -1.07
N GLN A 31 -3.59 -6.91 -0.30
CA GLN A 31 -2.30 -7.36 -0.83
C GLN A 31 -2.40 -8.74 -1.46
N ASN A 32 -3.10 -9.67 -0.81
CA ASN A 32 -3.29 -11.02 -1.35
C ASN A 32 -4.05 -11.00 -2.67
N ARG A 33 -5.09 -10.19 -2.76
CA ARG A 33 -5.86 -10.07 -3.99
C ARG A 33 -5.03 -9.49 -5.12
N LEU A 34 -4.26 -8.44 -4.82
CA LEU A 34 -3.44 -7.78 -5.82
C LEU A 34 -2.34 -8.72 -6.33
N MET A 35 -1.67 -9.42 -5.43
CA MET A 35 -0.61 -10.37 -5.80
C MET A 35 -1.11 -11.50 -6.71
N ARG A 36 -2.36 -11.89 -6.58
CA ARG A 36 -2.97 -12.97 -7.36
C ARG A 36 -3.67 -12.49 -8.61
N ASP A 37 -3.76 -11.19 -8.79
CA ASP A 37 -4.42 -10.63 -9.97
C ASP A 37 -3.56 -10.90 -11.20
N PRO A 38 -4.11 -11.51 -12.26
CA PRO A 38 -3.33 -11.85 -13.46
C PRO A 38 -2.81 -10.62 -14.21
N PHE A 39 -3.38 -9.44 -13.96
CA PHE A 39 -2.92 -8.20 -14.59
C PHE A 39 -1.91 -7.44 -13.74
N PHE A 40 -1.61 -7.93 -12.54
CA PHE A 40 -0.62 -7.29 -11.68
C PHE A 40 0.78 -7.51 -12.24
N ASP A 41 1.57 -6.42 -12.27
CA ASP A 41 2.97 -6.45 -12.66
C ASP A 41 3.77 -5.74 -11.57
N PRO A 42 4.82 -6.36 -10.99
CA PRO A 42 5.62 -5.75 -9.93
C PRO A 42 6.30 -4.44 -10.34
N THR A 43 6.41 -4.14 -11.63
CA THR A 43 7.01 -2.90 -12.12
C THR A 43 6.02 -1.74 -12.19
N PHE A 44 4.72 -2.02 -12.02
CA PHE A 44 3.69 -0.97 -12.06
C PHE A 44 3.82 -0.04 -10.87
N SER A 45 3.54 1.24 -11.09
CA SER A 45 3.46 2.23 -10.03
C SER A 45 2.11 2.13 -9.32
N GLN A 46 2.07 2.53 -8.06
CA GLN A 46 0.85 2.52 -7.27
C GLN A 46 0.58 3.89 -6.66
N LEU A 47 -0.64 4.37 -6.83
CA LEU A 47 -1.17 5.50 -6.09
C LEU A 47 -2.16 4.95 -5.06
N VAL A 48 -1.93 5.24 -3.78
CA VAL A 48 -2.80 4.83 -2.69
C VAL A 48 -3.51 6.07 -2.17
N ASP A 49 -4.82 6.12 -2.34
CA ASP A 49 -5.64 7.26 -1.94
C ASP A 49 -6.38 6.93 -0.63
N PHE A 50 -5.94 7.57 0.45
CA PHE A 50 -6.54 7.44 1.78
C PHE A 50 -7.38 8.66 2.15
N SER A 51 -7.74 9.51 1.20
CA SER A 51 -8.47 10.74 1.51
C SER A 51 -9.84 10.50 2.17
N SER A 52 -10.42 9.33 1.96
CA SER A 52 -11.71 8.95 2.58
C SER A 52 -11.57 8.06 3.81
N VAL A 53 -10.35 7.83 4.28
CA VAL A 53 -10.10 7.03 5.49
C VAL A 53 -10.35 7.89 6.72
N THR A 54 -11.11 7.34 7.67
CA THR A 54 -11.44 8.03 8.93
C THR A 54 -10.55 7.58 10.08
N ARG A 55 -10.01 6.36 10.00
CA ARG A 55 -9.17 5.80 11.06
C ARG A 55 -8.28 4.71 10.47
N VAL A 56 -7.04 4.67 10.94
CA VAL A 56 -6.10 3.58 10.62
C VAL A 56 -5.81 2.83 11.92
N ALA A 57 -6.23 1.58 11.98
CA ALA A 57 -6.07 0.71 13.14
C ALA A 57 -5.06 -0.39 12.82
N ILE A 58 -3.81 0.00 12.60
CA ILE A 58 -2.71 -0.90 12.25
C ILE A 58 -1.57 -0.67 13.26
N PRO A 59 -1.35 -1.59 14.19
CA PRO A 59 -0.23 -1.49 15.11
C PRO A 59 1.11 -1.47 14.38
N SER A 60 2.14 -0.86 14.98
CA SER A 60 3.45 -0.74 14.33
C SER A 60 4.10 -2.09 14.03
N GLU A 61 3.88 -3.09 14.88
CA GLU A 61 4.36 -4.45 14.62
C GLU A 61 3.71 -5.06 13.38
N ASP A 62 2.43 -4.75 13.13
CA ASP A 62 1.73 -5.20 11.93
C ASP A 62 2.21 -4.45 10.69
N LEU A 63 2.56 -3.16 10.84
CA LEU A 63 3.19 -2.41 9.75
C LEU A 63 4.49 -3.06 9.31
N ARG A 64 5.28 -3.54 10.28
CA ARG A 64 6.51 -4.27 9.98
C ARG A 64 6.21 -5.55 9.21
N LEU A 65 5.22 -6.31 9.63
CA LEU A 65 4.81 -7.52 8.95
C LEU A 65 4.37 -7.23 7.51
N LEU A 66 3.54 -6.22 7.32
CA LEU A 66 3.07 -5.84 5.98
C LEU A 66 4.22 -5.39 5.09
N ALA A 67 5.20 -4.70 5.66
CA ALA A 67 6.37 -4.24 4.90
C ALA A 67 7.25 -5.41 4.42
N THR A 68 7.32 -6.50 5.20
CA THR A 68 8.09 -7.69 4.78
C THR A 68 7.43 -8.43 3.62
N ARG A 69 6.15 -8.19 3.36
CA ARG A 69 5.41 -8.78 2.24
C ARG A 69 5.56 -7.95 0.96
N ASN A 70 6.75 -7.41 0.74
CA ASN A 70 7.02 -6.56 -0.41
C ASN A 70 6.98 -7.39 -1.71
N PHE A 71 6.01 -7.10 -2.56
CA PHE A 71 5.83 -7.78 -3.85
C PHE A 71 5.96 -6.82 -5.04
N PHE A 72 6.22 -5.54 -4.79
CA PHE A 72 6.57 -4.59 -5.85
C PHE A 72 8.06 -4.64 -6.11
N GLY A 73 8.43 -4.47 -7.38
CA GLY A 73 9.83 -4.39 -7.77
C GLY A 73 10.48 -3.08 -7.31
N PRO A 74 11.82 -3.02 -7.31
CA PRO A 74 12.54 -1.84 -6.85
C PRO A 74 12.34 -0.61 -7.74
N GLN A 75 11.89 -0.80 -8.96
CA GLN A 75 11.61 0.28 -9.91
C GLN A 75 10.23 0.89 -9.74
N ALA A 76 9.33 0.22 -9.03
CA ALA A 76 7.96 0.69 -8.87
C ALA A 76 7.92 1.92 -7.96
N LYS A 77 7.22 2.95 -8.41
CA LYS A 77 6.99 4.16 -7.60
C LYS A 77 5.68 4.01 -6.87
N ARG A 78 5.68 4.38 -5.60
CA ARG A 78 4.47 4.32 -4.78
C ARG A 78 4.24 5.67 -4.14
N CYS A 79 3.01 6.16 -4.24
CA CYS A 79 2.62 7.44 -3.68
C CYS A 79 1.40 7.26 -2.80
N LEU A 80 1.43 7.87 -1.62
CA LEU A 80 0.31 7.86 -0.69
C LEU A 80 -0.30 9.25 -0.62
N VAL A 81 -1.60 9.33 -0.80
CA VAL A 81 -2.37 10.55 -0.58
C VAL A 81 -3.22 10.34 0.67
N GLY A 82 -3.06 11.24 1.63
CA GLY A 82 -3.81 11.15 2.87
C GLY A 82 -4.12 12.51 3.45
N PRO A 83 -5.21 12.62 4.24
CA PRO A 83 -5.69 13.92 4.75
C PRO A 83 -4.97 14.40 6.01
N THR A 84 -4.18 13.57 6.69
CA THR A 84 -3.63 13.92 7.99
C THR A 84 -2.13 13.64 8.08
N SER A 85 -1.46 14.40 8.96
CA SER A 85 -0.04 14.19 9.24
C SER A 85 0.22 12.83 9.90
N GLU A 86 -0.74 12.32 10.65
CA GLU A 86 -0.66 10.99 11.24
C GLU A 86 -0.51 9.91 10.18
N MET A 87 -1.27 10.02 9.09
CA MET A 87 -1.16 9.07 7.97
C MET A 87 0.20 9.15 7.28
N PHE A 88 0.76 10.34 7.15
CA PHE A 88 2.11 10.48 6.61
C PHE A 88 3.14 9.83 7.52
N GLY A 89 2.97 9.92 8.85
CA GLY A 89 3.85 9.26 9.81
C GLY A 89 3.82 7.74 9.64
N MET A 90 2.64 7.16 9.46
CA MET A 90 2.49 5.73 9.21
C MET A 90 3.12 5.31 7.88
N ALA A 91 2.93 6.11 6.84
CA ALA A 91 3.52 5.83 5.53
C ALA A 91 5.04 5.82 5.60
N ARG A 92 5.64 6.77 6.33
CA ARG A 92 7.09 6.81 6.54
C ARG A 92 7.58 5.60 7.32
N MET A 93 6.85 5.20 8.35
CA MET A 93 7.19 4.02 9.13
C MET A 93 7.19 2.76 8.27
N PHE A 94 6.17 2.60 7.43
CA PHE A 94 6.09 1.50 6.48
C PHE A 94 7.29 1.49 5.53
N GLN A 95 7.65 2.66 5.01
CA GLN A 95 8.78 2.82 4.10
C GLN A 95 10.10 2.44 4.78
N ILE A 96 10.31 2.89 6.03
CA ILE A 96 11.50 2.54 6.80
C ILE A 96 11.60 1.03 7.00
N PHE A 97 10.51 0.37 7.35
CA PHE A 97 10.49 -1.08 7.52
C PHE A 97 10.83 -1.81 6.23
N ARG A 98 10.36 -1.32 5.08
CA ARG A 98 10.70 -1.89 3.78
C ARG A 98 12.19 -1.76 3.49
N GLU A 99 12.78 -0.61 3.77
CA GLU A 99 14.23 -0.38 3.56
C GLU A 99 15.08 -1.29 4.45
N VAL A 100 14.69 -1.46 5.72
CA VAL A 100 15.38 -2.35 6.65
C VAL A 100 15.36 -3.79 6.14
N ASN A 101 14.30 -4.19 5.44
CA ASN A 101 14.17 -5.54 4.87
C ASN A 101 14.75 -5.65 3.46
N GLY A 102 15.55 -4.69 3.02
CA GLY A 102 16.23 -4.73 1.74
C GLY A 102 15.42 -4.24 0.55
N ALA A 103 14.19 -3.80 0.75
CA ALA A 103 13.39 -3.20 -0.30
C ALA A 103 13.78 -1.74 -0.48
N ARG A 104 13.87 -1.28 -1.74
CA ARG A 104 14.13 0.13 -2.02
C ARG A 104 12.85 0.78 -2.52
N THR A 105 12.56 1.95 -1.95
CA THR A 105 11.52 2.82 -2.45
C THR A 105 12.19 4.05 -3.08
N ASN A 106 11.80 4.31 -4.28
CA ASN A 106 12.29 5.51 -4.98
C ASN A 106 11.17 6.55 -5.02
#